data_7578c01a2866d7f6e0c61146493e5a48
#
_entry.id   7578c01a2866d7f6e0c61146493e5a48
#
_cell.length_a   1.000
_cell.length_b   1.000
_cell.length_c   1.000
_cell.angle_alpha   90.00
_cell.angle_beta   90.00
_cell.angle_gamma   90.00
#
_symmetry.space_group_name_H-M   'P 1'
#
loop_
_entity.id
_entity.type
_entity.pdbx_description
1 polymer ?
#
loop_
_entity_poly.entity_id
_entity_poly.type
_entity_poly.pdbx_seq_one_letter_code
_entity_poly.pdbx_strand_id
1 'polypeptide(L)'
;MQYTLSNDNFEVIVDSKGCEIVSVIRKSDNKQYRWSGQPDIWKRHTPVLFPLVGRYKNDTSIYEGKEYHMTQHGFARDMQFSLVMKDNSAVVMKLESDENTKAVYPFDFELKITHRLADNNVITIWEVVNKDNKEMYFSIGGHPAFVCGENAIGAQVRFETKENGIQYHLLSKDGLVQPD
;
A
#
# COMPACT_ATOMS: atom_id res chain seq x y z
N MET A 1 -16.41 1.43 1.74
CA MET A 1 -17.25 0.85 0.65
C MET A 1 -16.38 -0.10 -0.14
N GLN A 2 -16.94 -1.26 -0.55
CA GLN A 2 -16.16 -2.25 -1.31
C GLN A 2 -16.60 -2.29 -2.76
N TYR A 3 -15.63 -2.57 -3.65
CA TYR A 3 -15.81 -2.67 -5.09
C TYR A 3 -15.27 -4.01 -5.57
N THR A 4 -16.04 -4.70 -6.40
CA THR A 4 -15.68 -5.99 -6.96
C THR A 4 -15.24 -5.85 -8.43
N LEU A 5 -14.08 -6.40 -8.75
CA LEU A 5 -13.60 -6.66 -10.10
C LEU A 5 -13.75 -8.16 -10.38
N SER A 6 -14.11 -8.52 -11.58
CA SER A 6 -14.38 -9.93 -11.89
C SER A 6 -14.12 -10.22 -13.37
N ASN A 7 -13.48 -11.37 -13.63
CA ASN A 7 -13.41 -12.00 -14.94
C ASN A 7 -13.76 -13.49 -14.82
N ASP A 8 -13.54 -14.29 -15.85
CA ASP A 8 -13.87 -15.72 -15.84
C ASP A 8 -13.07 -16.51 -14.77
N ASN A 9 -11.86 -16.08 -14.45
CA ASN A 9 -10.92 -16.80 -13.60
C ASN A 9 -10.89 -16.30 -12.15
N PHE A 10 -11.08 -14.99 -11.94
CA PHE A 10 -10.84 -14.37 -10.63
C PHE A 10 -11.94 -13.38 -10.24
N GLU A 11 -12.09 -13.25 -8.92
CA GLU A 11 -12.80 -12.16 -8.26
C GLU A 11 -11.83 -11.43 -7.33
N VAL A 12 -11.85 -10.09 -7.40
CA VAL A 12 -11.00 -9.21 -6.59
C VAL A 12 -11.89 -8.19 -5.90
N ILE A 13 -11.74 -8.04 -4.59
CA ILE A 13 -12.46 -7.03 -3.81
C ILE A 13 -11.49 -5.98 -3.33
N VAL A 14 -11.84 -4.71 -3.59
CA VAL A 14 -11.08 -3.53 -3.19
C VAL A 14 -11.91 -2.70 -2.21
N ASP A 15 -11.37 -2.38 -1.04
CA ASP A 15 -11.99 -1.47 -0.09
C ASP A 15 -11.55 -0.03 -0.38
N SER A 16 -12.50 0.91 -0.34
CA SER A 16 -12.20 2.33 -0.49
C SER A 16 -11.40 2.92 0.69
N LYS A 17 -11.42 2.28 1.85
CA LYS A 17 -10.52 2.63 2.93
C LYS A 17 -9.12 2.11 2.61
N GLY A 18 -8.16 3.03 2.50
CA GLY A 18 -6.78 2.72 2.11
C GLY A 18 -6.63 2.31 0.64
N CYS A 19 -7.71 2.30 -0.15
CA CYS A 19 -7.75 1.71 -1.50
C CYS A 19 -7.12 0.32 -1.51
N GLU A 20 -7.51 -0.52 -0.55
CA GLU A 20 -6.84 -1.77 -0.22
C GLU A 20 -7.49 -2.97 -0.92
N ILE A 21 -6.69 -3.82 -1.59
CA ILE A 21 -7.19 -5.12 -2.06
C ILE A 21 -7.36 -6.03 -0.84
N VAL A 22 -8.60 -6.40 -0.53
CA VAL A 22 -8.93 -7.21 0.64
C VAL A 22 -9.20 -8.67 0.31
N SER A 23 -9.47 -8.99 -0.96
CA SER A 23 -9.71 -10.36 -1.40
C SER A 23 -9.24 -10.58 -2.84
N VAL A 24 -8.67 -11.75 -3.12
CA VAL A 24 -8.36 -12.26 -4.46
C VAL A 24 -8.70 -13.74 -4.48
N ILE A 25 -9.80 -14.10 -5.12
CA ILE A 25 -10.31 -15.48 -5.17
C ILE A 25 -10.20 -16.01 -6.59
N ARG A 26 -9.60 -17.19 -6.75
CA ARG A 26 -9.68 -17.96 -8.00
C ARG A 26 -10.99 -18.75 -8.02
N LYS A 27 -11.80 -18.56 -9.07
CA LYS A 27 -13.16 -19.11 -9.17
C LYS A 27 -13.20 -20.62 -9.34
N SER A 28 -12.20 -21.21 -10.02
CA SER A 28 -12.19 -22.64 -10.35
C SER A 28 -12.16 -23.57 -9.12
N ASP A 29 -11.57 -23.13 -8.02
CA ASP A 29 -11.40 -23.89 -6.78
C ASP A 29 -11.68 -23.10 -5.52
N ASN A 30 -12.21 -21.89 -5.67
CA ASN A 30 -12.52 -20.96 -4.59
C ASN A 30 -11.31 -20.63 -3.69
N LYS A 31 -10.10 -20.68 -4.26
CA LYS A 31 -8.86 -20.44 -3.52
C LYS A 31 -8.64 -18.96 -3.27
N GLN A 32 -8.51 -18.59 -1.99
CA GLN A 32 -8.13 -17.25 -1.56
C GLN A 32 -6.60 -17.10 -1.57
N TYR A 33 -6.11 -16.03 -2.20
CA TYR A 33 -4.69 -15.71 -2.28
C TYR A 33 -4.26 -14.63 -1.28
N ARG A 34 -5.20 -13.81 -0.80
CA ARG A 34 -4.92 -12.75 0.16
C ARG A 34 -5.13 -13.20 1.58
N TRP A 35 -4.28 -12.69 2.48
CA TRP A 35 -4.47 -12.79 3.91
C TRP A 35 -5.82 -12.18 4.32
N SER A 36 -6.52 -12.82 5.24
CA SER A 36 -7.89 -12.46 5.62
C SER A 36 -8.03 -11.25 6.55
N GLY A 37 -6.90 -10.66 6.98
CA GLY A 37 -6.93 -9.49 7.86
C GLY A 37 -7.36 -9.83 9.30
N GLN A 38 -6.94 -10.96 9.84
CA GLN A 38 -7.31 -11.38 11.21
C GLN A 38 -6.80 -10.36 12.24
N PRO A 39 -7.67 -9.70 13.02
CA PRO A 39 -7.28 -8.59 13.91
C PRO A 39 -6.26 -8.97 14.97
N ASP A 40 -6.32 -10.20 15.47
CA ASP A 40 -5.43 -10.70 16.53
C ASP A 40 -4.01 -11.00 16.04
N ILE A 41 -3.81 -11.09 14.72
CA ILE A 41 -2.51 -11.34 14.11
C ILE A 41 -2.07 -10.10 13.33
N TRP A 42 -2.79 -9.74 12.28
CA TRP A 42 -2.55 -8.57 11.47
C TRP A 42 -3.80 -8.17 10.69
N LYS A 43 -4.38 -7.02 11.05
CA LYS A 43 -5.69 -6.55 10.58
C LYS A 43 -5.72 -5.99 9.15
N ARG A 44 -4.57 -5.85 8.49
CA ARG A 44 -4.46 -5.31 7.13
C ARG A 44 -4.31 -6.43 6.10
N HIS A 45 -4.45 -6.11 4.81
CA HIS A 45 -4.36 -7.06 3.69
C HIS A 45 -3.24 -6.66 2.72
N THR A 46 -3.31 -5.46 2.14
CA THR A 46 -2.37 -4.93 1.15
C THR A 46 -2.21 -3.42 1.29
N PRO A 47 -1.89 -2.90 2.47
CA PRO A 47 -1.87 -1.46 2.68
C PRO A 47 -0.88 -0.76 1.75
N VAL A 48 -1.29 0.39 1.22
CA VAL A 48 -0.40 1.35 0.59
C VAL A 48 0.38 2.11 1.66
N LEU A 49 1.67 2.27 1.46
CA LEU A 49 2.56 3.01 2.34
C LEU A 49 2.84 4.36 1.67
N PHE A 50 2.22 5.43 2.17
CA PHE A 50 2.36 6.78 1.63
C PHE A 50 1.96 7.82 2.69
N PRO A 51 2.64 8.96 2.78
CA PRO A 51 3.79 9.41 1.99
C PRO A 51 5.15 8.93 2.53
N LEU A 52 5.16 7.95 3.42
CA LEU A 52 6.36 7.40 4.05
C LEU A 52 6.36 5.87 3.97
N VAL A 53 7.46 5.27 3.51
CA VAL A 53 7.78 3.86 3.71
C VAL A 53 8.75 3.74 4.89
N GLY A 54 8.40 2.95 5.91
CA GLY A 54 9.18 2.85 7.14
C GLY A 54 8.74 3.86 8.22
N ARG A 55 9.69 4.35 8.99
CA ARG A 55 9.42 5.19 10.15
C ARG A 55 10.50 6.28 10.29
N TYR A 56 10.09 7.49 10.59
CA TYR A 56 11.02 8.54 11.02
C TYR A 56 11.49 8.31 12.46
N LYS A 57 12.69 8.76 12.76
CA LYS A 57 13.18 8.80 14.15
C LYS A 57 12.22 9.63 15.01
N ASN A 58 11.75 9.04 16.10
CA ASN A 58 10.75 9.65 17.01
C ASN A 58 9.44 10.07 16.30
N ASP A 59 9.09 9.40 15.19
CA ASP A 59 7.94 9.76 14.35
C ASP A 59 7.94 11.21 13.86
N THR A 60 9.11 11.85 13.77
CA THR A 60 9.25 13.28 13.51
C THR A 60 10.09 13.53 12.26
N SER A 61 9.60 14.40 11.40
CA SER A 61 10.34 15.02 10.28
C SER A 61 10.41 16.54 10.47
N ILE A 62 11.40 17.17 9.85
CA ILE A 62 11.54 18.63 9.83
C ILE A 62 11.48 19.11 8.38
N TYR A 63 10.60 20.04 8.12
CA TYR A 63 10.51 20.71 6.81
C TYR A 63 10.40 22.23 7.01
N GLU A 64 11.30 22.99 6.37
CA GLU A 64 11.40 24.45 6.50
C GLU A 64 11.45 24.93 7.98
N GLY A 65 12.18 24.18 8.82
CA GLY A 65 12.36 24.50 10.23
C GLY A 65 11.20 24.17 11.16
N LYS A 66 10.11 23.61 10.62
CA LYS A 66 8.94 23.17 11.39
C LYS A 66 8.91 21.66 11.54
N GLU A 67 8.57 21.19 12.72
CA GLU A 67 8.37 19.76 13.02
C GLU A 67 6.99 19.27 12.59
N TYR A 68 6.98 18.05 12.02
CA TYR A 68 5.77 17.32 11.62
C TYR A 68 5.83 15.90 12.14
N HIS A 69 4.73 15.42 12.71
CA HIS A 69 4.65 14.10 13.32
C HIS A 69 3.81 13.16 12.49
N MET A 70 4.39 12.04 12.10
CA MET A 70 3.73 11.03 11.29
C MET A 70 4.16 9.63 11.72
N THR A 71 3.19 8.75 11.94
CA THR A 71 3.45 7.37 12.35
C THR A 71 4.01 6.54 11.19
N GLN A 72 4.53 5.37 11.54
CA GLN A 72 5.07 4.40 10.59
C GLN A 72 4.17 4.18 9.38
N HIS A 73 4.76 4.22 8.18
CA HIS A 73 4.13 3.97 6.88
C HIS A 73 3.12 5.03 6.42
N GLY A 74 3.12 6.20 7.05
CA GLY A 74 2.24 7.29 6.65
C GLY A 74 0.76 7.02 6.96
N PHE A 75 -0.09 7.79 6.33
CA PHE A 75 -1.53 7.84 6.65
C PHE A 75 -2.45 7.27 5.56
N ALA A 76 -2.02 7.17 4.30
CA ALA A 76 -2.92 6.85 3.18
C ALA A 76 -3.69 5.53 3.38
N ARG A 77 -3.06 4.54 4.01
CA ARG A 77 -3.68 3.23 4.33
C ARG A 77 -4.85 3.32 5.30
N ASP A 78 -5.03 4.41 6.02
CA ASP A 78 -6.10 4.63 6.99
C ASP A 78 -7.15 5.64 6.50
N MET A 79 -6.89 6.29 5.34
CA MET A 79 -7.75 7.29 4.74
C MET A 79 -8.82 6.69 3.84
N GLN A 80 -9.91 7.43 3.68
CA GLN A 80 -10.99 7.10 2.75
C GLN A 80 -10.66 7.68 1.38
N PHE A 81 -10.56 6.83 0.37
CA PHE A 81 -10.37 7.23 -1.02
C PHE A 81 -11.72 7.49 -1.71
N SER A 82 -11.74 8.47 -2.59
CA SER A 82 -12.88 8.79 -3.45
C SER A 82 -12.82 7.98 -4.74
N LEU A 83 -13.96 7.45 -5.17
CA LEU A 83 -14.07 6.73 -6.44
C LEU A 83 -13.94 7.71 -7.61
N VAL A 84 -13.07 7.41 -8.56
CA VAL A 84 -12.92 8.13 -9.83
C VAL A 84 -13.63 7.37 -10.96
N MET A 85 -13.37 6.07 -11.06
CA MET A 85 -13.94 5.21 -12.10
C MET A 85 -14.00 3.76 -11.61
N LYS A 86 -15.01 3.02 -12.07
CA LYS A 86 -15.13 1.58 -11.85
C LYS A 86 -15.86 0.92 -13.01
N ASP A 87 -15.28 -0.16 -13.52
CA ASP A 87 -15.93 -1.13 -14.40
C ASP A 87 -15.71 -2.56 -13.87
N ASN A 88 -15.97 -3.60 -14.69
CA ASN A 88 -15.78 -4.99 -14.23
C ASN A 88 -14.31 -5.38 -14.07
N SER A 89 -13.41 -4.70 -14.76
CA SER A 89 -11.99 -5.04 -14.84
C SER A 89 -11.08 -4.08 -14.06
N ALA A 90 -11.55 -2.88 -13.74
CA ALA A 90 -10.74 -1.87 -13.07
C ALA A 90 -11.53 -1.03 -12.07
N VAL A 91 -10.84 -0.56 -11.06
CA VAL A 91 -11.29 0.49 -10.15
C VAL A 91 -10.17 1.51 -10.00
N VAL A 92 -10.53 2.78 -10.10
CA VAL A 92 -9.63 3.92 -9.91
C VAL A 92 -10.17 4.75 -8.76
N MET A 93 -9.34 4.97 -7.77
CA MET A 93 -9.66 5.80 -6.61
C MET A 93 -8.57 6.84 -6.38
N LYS A 94 -8.92 7.94 -5.73
CA LYS A 94 -7.99 9.00 -5.39
C LYS A 94 -8.09 9.44 -3.94
N LEU A 95 -6.98 9.89 -3.41
CA LEU A 95 -6.85 10.63 -2.17
C LEU A 95 -6.19 11.97 -2.48
N GLU A 96 -6.79 13.05 -2.04
CA GLU A 96 -6.22 14.39 -2.14
C GLU A 96 -5.83 14.89 -0.75
N SER A 97 -4.85 15.79 -0.71
CA SER A 97 -4.48 16.50 0.51
C SER A 97 -5.66 17.31 1.05
N ASP A 98 -5.74 17.38 2.36
CA ASP A 98 -6.67 18.22 3.11
C ASP A 98 -5.95 18.88 4.30
N GLU A 99 -6.63 19.67 5.11
CA GLU A 99 -6.05 20.34 6.27
C GLU A 99 -5.47 19.35 7.30
N ASN A 100 -6.07 18.15 7.45
CA ASN A 100 -5.57 17.13 8.37
C ASN A 100 -4.27 16.51 7.86
N THR A 101 -4.20 16.18 6.57
CA THR A 101 -2.96 15.65 5.97
C THR A 101 -1.86 16.69 5.96
N LYS A 102 -2.16 17.98 5.70
CA LYS A 102 -1.19 19.07 5.75
C LYS A 102 -0.65 19.34 7.14
N ALA A 103 -1.40 19.04 8.19
CA ALA A 103 -0.93 19.17 9.56
C ALA A 103 0.25 18.22 9.88
N VAL A 104 0.36 17.09 9.18
CA VAL A 104 1.40 16.07 9.39
C VAL A 104 2.35 15.90 8.19
N TYR A 105 1.96 16.39 7.02
CA TYR A 105 2.72 16.32 5.77
C TYR A 105 2.40 17.57 4.90
N PRO A 106 3.24 18.62 4.94
CA PRO A 106 2.90 19.99 4.50
C PRO A 106 2.97 20.18 2.98
N PHE A 107 2.38 19.26 2.22
CA PHE A 107 2.35 19.31 0.75
C PHE A 107 0.95 19.10 0.20
N ASP A 108 0.65 19.79 -0.89
CA ASP A 108 -0.54 19.53 -1.68
C ASP A 108 -0.26 18.40 -2.68
N PHE A 109 -1.03 17.33 -2.59
CA PHE A 109 -0.85 16.15 -3.44
C PHE A 109 -2.19 15.57 -3.90
N GLU A 110 -2.11 14.77 -4.97
CA GLU A 110 -3.11 13.77 -5.32
C GLU A 110 -2.40 12.41 -5.43
N LEU A 111 -2.88 11.42 -4.68
CA LEU A 111 -2.52 10.03 -4.85
C LEU A 111 -3.67 9.32 -5.54
N LYS A 112 -3.44 8.82 -6.75
CA LYS A 112 -4.38 8.01 -7.50
C LYS A 112 -3.90 6.57 -7.53
N ILE A 113 -4.79 5.63 -7.21
CA ILE A 113 -4.52 4.21 -7.23
C ILE A 113 -5.49 3.54 -8.20
N THR A 114 -4.93 2.81 -9.15
CA THR A 114 -5.67 1.96 -10.07
C THR A 114 -5.41 0.50 -9.73
N HIS A 115 -6.46 -0.26 -9.48
CA HIS A 115 -6.41 -1.72 -9.46
C HIS A 115 -7.09 -2.25 -10.72
N ARG A 116 -6.40 -3.11 -11.45
CA ARG A 116 -6.90 -3.70 -12.70
C ARG A 116 -6.72 -5.21 -12.68
N LEU A 117 -7.79 -5.93 -13.00
CA LEU A 117 -7.78 -7.36 -13.24
C LEU A 117 -7.68 -7.60 -14.76
N ALA A 118 -6.54 -8.14 -15.20
CA ALA A 118 -6.27 -8.43 -16.61
C ALA A 118 -5.77 -9.87 -16.74
N ASP A 119 -6.56 -10.72 -17.38
CA ASP A 119 -6.32 -12.16 -17.49
C ASP A 119 -6.12 -12.79 -16.07
N ASN A 120 -4.93 -13.29 -15.79
CA ASN A 120 -4.55 -13.87 -14.49
C ASN A 120 -3.71 -12.90 -13.64
N ASN A 121 -3.70 -11.61 -13.95
CA ASN A 121 -2.91 -10.62 -13.25
C ASN A 121 -3.79 -9.61 -12.53
N VAL A 122 -3.43 -9.33 -11.28
CA VAL A 122 -3.93 -8.17 -10.55
C VAL A 122 -2.84 -7.10 -10.57
N ILE A 123 -3.10 -6.01 -11.25
CA ILE A 123 -2.15 -4.92 -11.50
C ILE A 123 -2.54 -3.75 -10.60
N THR A 124 -1.58 -3.24 -9.84
CA THR A 124 -1.74 -2.00 -9.06
C THR A 124 -0.82 -0.93 -9.63
N ILE A 125 -1.39 0.23 -9.92
CA ILE A 125 -0.65 1.40 -10.42
C ILE A 125 -0.85 2.53 -9.41
N TRP A 126 0.25 3.14 -8.97
CA TRP A 126 0.25 4.33 -8.13
C TRP A 126 0.70 5.53 -8.95
N GLU A 127 -0.10 6.58 -8.91
CA GLU A 127 0.23 7.88 -9.52
C GLU A 127 0.23 8.93 -8.42
N VAL A 128 1.36 9.56 -8.20
CA VAL A 128 1.52 10.65 -7.23
C VAL A 128 1.71 11.94 -8.00
N VAL A 129 0.81 12.88 -7.80
CA VAL A 129 0.86 14.20 -8.43
C VAL A 129 1.16 15.24 -7.35
N ASN A 130 2.25 15.96 -7.54
CA ASN A 130 2.52 17.16 -6.77
C ASN A 130 1.58 18.28 -7.24
N LYS A 131 0.69 18.73 -6.36
CA LYS A 131 -0.25 19.84 -6.63
C LYS A 131 0.26 21.16 -6.08
N ASP A 132 1.42 21.14 -5.42
CA ASP A 132 2.07 22.30 -4.87
C ASP A 132 2.94 23.00 -5.93
N ASN A 133 3.34 24.22 -5.68
CA ASN A 133 4.32 24.97 -6.50
C ASN A 133 5.77 24.78 -6.02
N LYS A 134 5.99 23.91 -5.03
CA LYS A 134 7.28 23.59 -4.43
C LYS A 134 7.60 22.10 -4.57
N GLU A 135 8.85 21.76 -4.36
CA GLU A 135 9.30 20.38 -4.38
C GLU A 135 8.65 19.56 -3.25
N MET A 136 8.15 18.37 -3.57
CA MET A 136 7.48 17.46 -2.63
C MET A 136 8.32 16.20 -2.43
N TYR A 137 8.57 15.85 -1.19
CA TYR A 137 9.37 14.68 -0.79
C TYR A 137 8.49 13.58 -0.27
N PHE A 138 8.54 12.40 -0.88
CA PHE A 138 7.76 11.24 -0.44
C PHE A 138 8.47 9.93 -0.73
N SER A 139 8.01 8.87 -0.10
CA SER A 139 8.23 7.49 -0.53
C SER A 139 6.90 6.76 -0.62
N ILE A 140 6.81 5.79 -1.53
CA ILE A 140 5.62 4.99 -1.74
C ILE A 140 5.97 3.51 -1.85
N GLY A 141 5.10 2.65 -1.33
CA GLY A 141 5.27 1.21 -1.43
C GLY A 141 3.98 0.46 -1.15
N GLY A 142 3.98 -0.83 -1.44
CA GLY A 142 2.90 -1.76 -1.09
C GLY A 142 3.39 -2.78 -0.07
N HIS A 143 2.49 -3.21 0.80
CA HIS A 143 2.77 -4.21 1.82
C HIS A 143 1.77 -5.38 1.72
N PRO A 144 1.79 -6.16 0.60
CA PRO A 144 0.82 -7.21 0.38
C PRO A 144 1.09 -8.43 1.28
N ALA A 145 0.04 -8.98 1.88
CA ALA A 145 0.09 -10.27 2.55
C ALA A 145 -0.59 -11.34 1.69
N PHE A 146 0.09 -12.47 1.54
CA PHE A 146 -0.37 -13.61 0.76
C PHE A 146 -0.62 -14.83 1.65
N VAL A 147 -1.57 -15.69 1.25
CA VAL A 147 -1.75 -16.99 1.84
C VAL A 147 -0.76 -17.95 1.20
N CYS A 148 0.22 -18.42 1.97
CA CYS A 148 1.30 -19.32 1.53
C CYS A 148 1.16 -20.74 2.10
N GLY A 149 -0.06 -21.21 2.40
CA GLY A 149 -0.32 -22.47 3.11
C GLY A 149 -0.13 -22.33 4.62
N GLU A 150 -0.21 -23.46 5.34
CA GLU A 150 -0.28 -23.45 6.81
C GLU A 150 0.97 -22.87 7.50
N ASN A 151 2.17 -23.01 6.90
CA ASN A 151 3.41 -22.64 7.55
C ASN A 151 4.34 -21.76 6.72
N ALA A 152 3.90 -21.25 5.57
CA ALA A 152 4.74 -20.57 4.59
C ALA A 152 6.03 -21.35 4.18
N ILE A 153 6.13 -22.63 4.56
CA ILE A 153 7.26 -23.49 4.23
C ILE A 153 7.28 -23.70 2.71
N GLY A 154 8.42 -23.41 2.08
CA GLY A 154 8.59 -23.50 0.64
C GLY A 154 8.10 -22.28 -0.15
N ALA A 155 7.55 -21.25 0.52
CA ALA A 155 7.30 -19.98 -0.14
C ALA A 155 8.62 -19.35 -0.58
N GLN A 156 8.66 -18.83 -1.81
CA GLN A 156 9.86 -18.23 -2.40
C GLN A 156 9.50 -16.88 -3.03
N VAL A 157 10.41 -15.92 -2.88
CA VAL A 157 10.40 -14.68 -3.67
C VAL A 157 11.43 -14.85 -4.79
N ARG A 158 10.96 -14.75 -6.04
CA ARG A 158 11.83 -14.85 -7.22
C ARG A 158 11.90 -13.50 -7.92
N PHE A 159 13.11 -13.02 -8.11
CA PHE A 159 13.39 -11.83 -8.92
C PHE A 159 13.67 -12.22 -10.36
N GLU A 160 13.24 -11.41 -11.32
CA GLU A 160 13.48 -11.63 -12.75
C GLU A 160 14.99 -11.55 -13.05
N THR A 161 15.65 -10.57 -12.46
CA THR A 161 17.11 -10.42 -12.52
C THR A 161 17.73 -10.99 -11.26
N LYS A 162 18.81 -11.77 -11.42
CA LYS A 162 19.54 -12.31 -10.27
C LYS A 162 20.17 -11.17 -9.47
N GLU A 163 19.73 -11.01 -8.24
CA GLU A 163 20.34 -10.08 -7.31
C GLU A 163 21.63 -10.68 -6.73
N ASN A 164 22.75 -9.98 -6.93
CA ASN A 164 24.02 -10.35 -6.33
C ASN A 164 24.29 -9.46 -5.11
N GLY A 165 24.68 -10.07 -3.99
CA GLY A 165 25.07 -9.31 -2.80
C GLY A 165 23.91 -8.59 -2.13
N ILE A 166 22.70 -9.19 -2.12
CA ILE A 166 21.58 -8.63 -1.35
C ILE A 166 22.02 -8.52 0.11
N GLN A 167 22.08 -7.30 0.60
CA GLN A 167 22.26 -7.02 2.02
C GLN A 167 20.89 -6.78 2.65
N TYR A 168 20.68 -7.36 3.81
CA TYR A 168 19.52 -7.03 4.64
C TYR A 168 19.98 -6.19 5.82
N HIS A 169 19.23 -5.15 6.11
CA HIS A 169 19.50 -4.29 7.25
C HIS A 169 18.70 -4.75 8.46
N LEU A 170 19.36 -4.81 9.60
CA LEU A 170 18.66 -5.03 10.86
C LEU A 170 17.93 -3.76 11.30
N LEU A 171 16.78 -3.94 11.89
CA LEU A 171 16.05 -2.84 12.50
C LEU A 171 16.32 -2.81 14.01
N SER A 172 16.50 -1.61 14.54
CA SER A 172 16.51 -1.38 15.99
C SER A 172 15.12 -1.64 16.58
N LYS A 173 15.04 -1.73 17.90
CA LYS A 173 13.73 -1.79 18.61
C LYS A 173 12.82 -0.60 18.31
N ASP A 174 13.40 0.52 17.88
CA ASP A 174 12.66 1.74 17.51
C ASP A 174 12.25 1.77 16.01
N GLY A 175 12.51 0.67 15.27
CA GLY A 175 12.16 0.53 13.86
C GLY A 175 13.07 1.30 12.90
N LEU A 176 14.25 1.71 13.34
CA LEU A 176 15.25 2.40 12.52
C LEU A 176 16.27 1.42 11.98
N VAL A 177 16.75 1.66 10.76
CA VAL A 177 17.87 0.89 10.16
C VAL A 177 19.10 1.07 11.04
N GLN A 178 19.72 -0.05 11.42
CA GLN A 178 20.98 -0.03 12.17
C GLN A 178 22.13 0.20 11.19
N PRO A 179 23.14 0.97 11.56
CA PRO A 179 24.39 1.01 10.80
C PRO A 179 25.02 -0.39 10.77
N ASP A 180 25.64 -0.73 9.66
CA ASP A 180 26.41 -1.96 9.47
C ASP A 180 27.65 -1.99 10.38
#